data_8c82efaaafd81a93ca226ca30f518ae2
#
_entry.id   8c82efaaafd81a93ca226ca30f518ae2
#
_cell.length_a   1.000
_cell.length_b   1.000
_cell.length_c   1.000
_cell.angle_alpha   90.00
_cell.angle_beta   90.00
_cell.angle_gamma   90.00
#
_symmetry.space_group_name_H-M   'P 1'
#
loop_
_entity.id
_entity.type
_entity.pdbx_description
1 polymer ?
#
loop_
_entity_poly.entity_id
_entity_poly.type
_entity_poly.pdbx_seq_one_letter_code
_entity_poly.pdbx_strand_id
1 'polypeptide(L)'
;MTDSKTIIENKLSKNKINCIASVNLEKETVSYSDKIKQHRKLKSLTGDEEVVRAFLLDRLVNELDYKPENLEIEKQYTIKGGHTKINPRIDILVKDETGNPFYFIELKAPNKFEADKLEIDGQLFALAEAEERDFKTKVRYLVYYTTKMLENNNEVVDRAIIIDFYKYKKYTDWENDGFISIGSELTPGYGEPKKQPLIKGDEKHDLKVGINREEITGLGRNLHNVLGASHFGKYIKLKVDR
;
A
#
# COMPACT_ATOMS: atom_id res chain seq x y z
N MET A 1 -3.52 -25.95 -7.00
CA MET A 1 -3.68 -24.63 -6.34
C MET A 1 -4.05 -23.64 -7.41
N THR A 2 -5.13 -22.90 -7.21
CA THR A 2 -5.54 -21.84 -8.14
C THR A 2 -4.60 -20.66 -7.97
N ASP A 3 -4.05 -20.14 -9.05
CA ASP A 3 -3.15 -18.98 -9.05
C ASP A 3 -3.92 -17.71 -8.67
N SER A 4 -3.28 -16.81 -7.92
CA SER A 4 -3.86 -15.53 -7.49
C SER A 4 -4.40 -14.69 -8.66
N LYS A 5 -3.76 -14.73 -9.81
CA LYS A 5 -4.21 -14.05 -11.04
C LYS A 5 -5.55 -14.55 -11.53
N THR A 6 -5.74 -15.86 -11.55
CA THR A 6 -7.00 -16.50 -11.93
C THR A 6 -8.14 -16.13 -10.97
N ILE A 7 -7.83 -16.03 -9.68
CA ILE A 7 -8.82 -15.58 -8.67
C ILE A 7 -9.21 -14.12 -8.94
N ILE A 8 -8.25 -13.25 -9.21
CA ILE A 8 -8.49 -11.85 -9.54
C ILE A 8 -9.30 -11.72 -10.83
N GLU A 9 -8.91 -12.38 -11.92
CA GLU A 9 -9.67 -12.39 -13.18
C GLU A 9 -11.13 -12.81 -12.96
N ASN A 10 -11.35 -13.89 -12.23
CA ASN A 10 -12.69 -14.39 -11.89
C ASN A 10 -13.49 -13.40 -11.04
N LYS A 11 -12.84 -12.68 -10.10
CA LYS A 11 -13.48 -11.65 -9.29
C LYS A 11 -13.92 -10.48 -10.16
N LEU A 12 -13.03 -9.94 -10.99
CA LEU A 12 -13.30 -8.83 -11.90
C LEU A 12 -14.39 -9.16 -12.92
N SER A 13 -14.45 -10.39 -13.43
CA SER A 13 -15.46 -10.83 -14.41
C SER A 13 -16.88 -10.88 -13.83
N LYS A 14 -17.03 -10.98 -12.51
CA LYS A 14 -18.32 -10.99 -11.82
C LYS A 14 -18.91 -9.58 -11.64
N ASN A 15 -18.09 -8.54 -11.62
CA ASN A 15 -18.50 -7.15 -11.40
C ASN A 15 -18.99 -6.50 -12.70
N LYS A 16 -20.09 -7.03 -13.28
CA LYS A 16 -20.62 -6.55 -14.58
C LYS A 16 -21.29 -5.17 -14.50
N ILE A 17 -21.79 -4.75 -13.35
CA ILE A 17 -22.58 -3.51 -13.21
C ILE A 17 -21.66 -2.29 -13.14
N ASN A 18 -20.55 -2.37 -12.42
CA ASN A 18 -19.54 -1.33 -12.36
C ASN A 18 -18.19 -1.92 -12.77
N CYS A 19 -18.03 -2.19 -14.06
CA CYS A 19 -16.76 -2.71 -14.58
C CYS A 19 -15.70 -1.60 -14.54
N ILE A 20 -14.93 -1.57 -13.47
CA ILE A 20 -13.84 -0.59 -13.25
C ILE A 20 -12.58 -1.05 -13.97
N ALA A 21 -12.29 -2.35 -13.92
CA ALA A 21 -11.16 -2.96 -14.59
C ALA A 21 -11.56 -4.34 -15.12
N SER A 22 -10.95 -4.76 -16.20
CA SER A 22 -11.04 -6.14 -16.68
C SER A 22 -9.65 -6.67 -17.04
N VAL A 23 -9.44 -7.94 -16.75
CA VAL A 23 -8.23 -8.68 -17.07
C VAL A 23 -8.63 -9.89 -17.87
N ASN A 24 -7.88 -10.20 -18.90
CA ASN A 24 -7.96 -11.46 -19.64
C ASN A 24 -6.56 -12.06 -19.70
N LEU A 25 -6.34 -13.10 -18.92
CA LEU A 25 -5.04 -13.77 -18.80
C LEU A 25 -4.66 -14.53 -20.07
N GLU A 26 -5.64 -15.14 -20.77
CA GLU A 26 -5.41 -15.88 -22.01
C GLU A 26 -4.96 -14.96 -23.15
N LYS A 27 -5.58 -13.77 -23.25
CA LYS A 27 -5.26 -12.78 -24.30
C LYS A 27 -4.19 -11.78 -23.87
N GLU A 28 -3.70 -11.89 -22.64
CA GLU A 28 -2.75 -10.96 -22.04
C GLU A 28 -3.18 -9.48 -22.17
N THR A 29 -4.46 -9.21 -21.90
CA THR A 29 -5.03 -7.87 -22.04
C THR A 29 -5.61 -7.36 -20.74
N VAL A 30 -5.55 -6.04 -20.56
CA VAL A 30 -6.19 -5.30 -19.48
C VAL A 30 -6.96 -4.11 -20.05
N SER A 31 -8.06 -3.76 -19.41
CA SER A 31 -8.77 -2.51 -19.71
C SER A 31 -9.31 -1.87 -18.42
N TYR A 32 -9.44 -0.57 -18.45
CA TYR A 32 -9.92 0.24 -17.33
C TYR A 32 -11.08 1.12 -17.79
N SER A 33 -11.99 1.44 -16.87
CA SER A 33 -13.12 2.32 -17.11
C SER A 33 -12.66 3.69 -17.60
N ASP A 34 -13.40 4.27 -18.56
CA ASP A 34 -13.16 5.64 -19.05
C ASP A 34 -13.43 6.72 -17.99
N LYS A 35 -14.07 6.37 -16.86
CA LYS A 35 -14.24 7.26 -15.72
C LYS A 35 -12.94 7.50 -14.97
N ILE A 36 -11.98 6.57 -15.07
CA ILE A 36 -10.64 6.72 -14.49
C ILE A 36 -9.77 7.50 -15.47
N LYS A 37 -9.11 8.54 -14.99
CA LYS A 37 -8.20 9.32 -15.83
C LYS A 37 -6.91 8.55 -16.09
N GLN A 38 -6.72 8.12 -17.34
CA GLN A 38 -5.54 7.41 -17.80
C GLN A 38 -4.58 8.39 -18.50
N HIS A 39 -3.43 8.68 -17.91
CA HIS A 39 -2.41 9.49 -18.57
C HIS A 39 -1.65 8.73 -19.65
N ARG A 40 -1.66 7.40 -19.56
CA ARG A 40 -1.20 6.47 -20.57
C ARG A 40 -2.23 5.34 -20.69
N LYS A 41 -2.66 5.03 -21.92
CA LYS A 41 -3.55 3.88 -22.13
C LYS A 41 -2.78 2.58 -21.99
N LEU A 42 -3.18 1.79 -21.02
CA LEU A 42 -2.67 0.44 -20.76
C LEU A 42 -3.64 -0.55 -21.41
N LYS A 43 -3.11 -1.46 -22.24
CA LYS A 43 -3.92 -2.44 -22.96
C LYS A 43 -3.40 -3.86 -22.81
N SER A 44 -2.13 -4.03 -22.44
CA SER A 44 -1.46 -5.30 -22.35
C SER A 44 -1.06 -5.60 -20.91
N LEU A 45 -1.17 -6.86 -20.51
CA LEU A 45 -0.62 -7.36 -19.26
C LEU A 45 0.89 -7.52 -19.43
N THR A 46 1.66 -6.48 -19.11
CA THR A 46 3.12 -6.50 -19.21
C THR A 46 3.79 -7.18 -18.02
N GLY A 47 3.02 -7.51 -16.99
CA GLY A 47 3.50 -8.14 -15.76
C GLY A 47 2.41 -8.33 -14.73
N ASP A 48 2.77 -8.89 -13.58
CA ASP A 48 1.86 -9.16 -12.48
C ASP A 48 1.34 -7.87 -11.82
N GLU A 49 2.07 -6.76 -11.94
CA GLU A 49 1.67 -5.45 -11.43
C GLU A 49 0.38 -4.94 -12.08
N GLU A 50 0.16 -5.23 -13.37
CA GLU A 50 -1.09 -4.85 -14.04
C GLU A 50 -2.30 -5.60 -13.47
N VAL A 51 -2.13 -6.85 -13.06
CA VAL A 51 -3.18 -7.62 -12.38
C VAL A 51 -3.45 -7.04 -10.99
N VAL A 52 -2.40 -6.67 -10.27
CA VAL A 52 -2.50 -5.99 -8.96
C VAL A 52 -3.21 -4.64 -9.11
N ARG A 53 -2.88 -3.88 -10.16
CA ARG A 53 -3.53 -2.59 -10.48
C ARG A 53 -5.02 -2.77 -10.73
N ALA A 54 -5.38 -3.71 -11.57
CA ALA A 54 -6.78 -3.99 -11.89
C ALA A 54 -7.59 -4.40 -10.64
N PHE A 55 -7.02 -5.25 -9.80
CA PHE A 55 -7.62 -5.65 -8.53
C PHE A 55 -7.83 -4.44 -7.61
N LEU A 56 -6.79 -3.61 -7.42
CA LEU A 56 -6.87 -2.48 -6.51
C LEU A 56 -7.87 -1.41 -6.99
N LEU A 57 -7.88 -1.09 -8.29
CA LEU A 57 -8.84 -0.12 -8.83
C LEU A 57 -10.29 -0.57 -8.67
N ASP A 58 -10.58 -1.85 -8.93
CA ASP A 58 -11.90 -2.44 -8.69
C ASP A 58 -12.28 -2.34 -7.22
N ARG A 59 -11.36 -2.71 -6.32
CA ARG A 59 -11.55 -2.66 -4.88
C ARG A 59 -11.77 -1.23 -4.36
N LEU A 60 -10.97 -0.26 -4.82
CA LEU A 60 -11.12 1.14 -4.44
C LEU A 60 -12.54 1.65 -4.72
N VAL A 61 -13.10 1.31 -5.88
CA VAL A 61 -14.42 1.82 -6.28
C VAL A 61 -15.55 0.97 -5.71
N ASN A 62 -15.48 -0.36 -5.86
CA ASN A 62 -16.62 -1.24 -5.57
C ASN A 62 -16.68 -1.70 -4.11
N GLU A 63 -15.58 -1.66 -3.37
CA GLU A 63 -15.52 -2.09 -1.97
C GLU A 63 -15.20 -0.96 -0.99
N LEU A 64 -14.42 0.04 -1.42
CA LEU A 64 -13.94 1.12 -0.56
C LEU A 64 -14.61 2.48 -0.85
N ASP A 65 -15.58 2.50 -1.78
CA ASP A 65 -16.44 3.66 -2.09
C ASP A 65 -15.70 4.93 -2.56
N TYR A 66 -14.55 4.73 -3.23
CA TYR A 66 -13.86 5.83 -3.90
C TYR A 66 -14.50 6.13 -5.25
N LYS A 67 -14.66 7.41 -5.58
CA LYS A 67 -15.21 7.83 -6.87
C LYS A 67 -14.20 7.54 -7.99
N PRO A 68 -14.56 6.83 -9.06
CA PRO A 68 -13.64 6.55 -10.16
C PRO A 68 -13.06 7.81 -10.82
N GLU A 69 -13.79 8.93 -10.79
CA GLU A 69 -13.35 10.22 -11.32
C GLU A 69 -12.21 10.84 -10.49
N ASN A 70 -12.05 10.40 -9.25
CA ASN A 70 -10.95 10.81 -8.37
C ASN A 70 -9.70 9.94 -8.52
N LEU A 71 -9.73 8.95 -9.42
CA LEU A 71 -8.61 8.06 -9.69
C LEU A 71 -7.87 8.48 -10.96
N GLU A 72 -6.56 8.61 -10.86
CA GLU A 72 -5.68 8.81 -12.01
C GLU A 72 -4.64 7.70 -12.05
N ILE A 73 -4.31 7.18 -13.24
CA ILE A 73 -3.27 6.17 -13.41
C ILE A 73 -2.17 6.66 -14.35
N GLU A 74 -0.94 6.22 -14.09
CA GLU A 74 0.24 6.54 -14.89
C GLU A 74 0.53 8.05 -15.00
N LYS A 75 0.21 8.83 -13.95
CA LYS A 75 0.51 10.27 -13.95
C LYS A 75 2.01 10.49 -13.94
N GLN A 76 2.50 11.21 -14.95
CA GLN A 76 3.92 11.48 -15.15
C GLN A 76 4.34 12.77 -14.45
N TYR A 77 5.52 12.73 -13.86
CA TYR A 77 6.20 13.88 -13.25
C TYR A 77 7.51 14.15 -13.95
N THR A 78 8.04 15.35 -13.80
CA THR A 78 9.39 15.71 -14.26
C THR A 78 10.26 16.00 -13.06
N ILE A 79 11.24 15.15 -12.82
CA ILE A 79 12.23 15.36 -11.76
C ILE A 79 13.55 15.79 -12.40
N LYS A 80 14.08 16.92 -11.94
CA LYS A 80 15.37 17.43 -12.38
C LYS A 80 16.44 16.99 -11.39
N GLY A 81 17.36 16.14 -11.84
CA GLY A 81 18.57 15.75 -11.11
C GLY A 81 19.80 16.30 -11.82
N GLY A 82 20.25 17.49 -11.43
CA GLY A 82 21.38 18.15 -12.10
C GLY A 82 21.08 18.42 -13.58
N HIS A 83 21.90 17.84 -14.48
CA HIS A 83 21.72 17.96 -15.94
C HIS A 83 20.75 16.93 -16.54
N THR A 84 20.29 15.95 -15.75
CA THR A 84 19.42 14.88 -16.23
C THR A 84 17.98 15.15 -15.83
N LYS A 85 17.06 15.00 -16.78
CA LYS A 85 15.61 14.96 -16.52
C LYS A 85 15.16 13.53 -16.57
N ILE A 86 14.50 13.08 -15.53
CA ILE A 86 13.77 11.81 -15.51
C ILE A 86 12.29 12.10 -15.43
N ASN A 87 11.50 11.23 -16.05
CA ASN A 87 10.05 11.40 -16.13
C ASN A 87 9.35 10.17 -15.52
N PRO A 88 9.48 9.96 -14.20
CA PRO A 88 8.82 8.86 -13.51
C PRO A 88 7.31 9.05 -13.49
N ARG A 89 6.60 7.95 -13.25
CA ARG A 89 5.13 7.94 -13.12
C ARG A 89 4.75 7.34 -11.79
N ILE A 90 3.67 7.85 -11.24
CA ILE A 90 2.96 7.18 -10.15
C ILE A 90 1.96 6.19 -10.73
N ASP A 91 1.89 5.00 -10.20
CA ASP A 91 0.97 3.97 -10.70
C ASP A 91 -0.48 4.35 -10.52
N ILE A 92 -0.86 4.77 -9.32
CA ILE A 92 -2.21 5.23 -9.01
C ILE A 92 -2.13 6.47 -8.10
N LEU A 93 -2.84 7.50 -8.51
CA LEU A 93 -3.14 8.67 -7.69
C LEU A 93 -4.62 8.64 -7.32
N VAL A 94 -4.92 8.64 -6.04
CA VAL A 94 -6.27 8.83 -5.50
C VAL A 94 -6.39 10.26 -5.00
N LYS A 95 -7.38 11.00 -5.47
CA LYS A 95 -7.71 12.34 -5.00
C LYS A 95 -8.86 12.30 -4.00
N ASP A 96 -8.83 13.19 -3.02
CA ASP A 96 -9.95 13.43 -2.12
C ASP A 96 -11.09 14.22 -2.81
N GLU A 97 -12.15 14.49 -2.07
CA GLU A 97 -13.32 15.23 -2.57
C GLU A 97 -13.01 16.69 -2.92
N THR A 98 -11.90 17.23 -2.43
CA THR A 98 -11.43 18.60 -2.74
C THR A 98 -10.46 18.63 -3.92
N GLY A 99 -10.12 17.47 -4.47
CA GLY A 99 -9.18 17.32 -5.59
C GLY A 99 -7.71 17.23 -5.18
N ASN A 100 -7.40 17.23 -3.87
CA ASN A 100 -6.04 17.02 -3.41
C ASN A 100 -5.63 15.55 -3.45
N PRO A 101 -4.34 15.25 -3.67
CA PRO A 101 -3.81 13.91 -3.59
C PRO A 101 -3.99 13.30 -2.20
N PHE A 102 -4.81 12.25 -2.11
CA PHE A 102 -5.03 11.52 -0.87
C PHE A 102 -4.06 10.34 -0.73
N TYR A 103 -4.00 9.47 -1.76
CA TYR A 103 -2.98 8.42 -1.83
C TYR A 103 -2.10 8.59 -3.08
N PHE A 104 -0.81 8.47 -2.90
CA PHE A 104 0.16 8.13 -3.93
C PHE A 104 0.50 6.66 -3.79
N ILE A 105 0.15 5.85 -4.78
CA ILE A 105 0.28 4.39 -4.70
C ILE A 105 1.27 3.92 -5.74
N GLU A 106 2.31 3.24 -5.28
CA GLU A 106 3.25 2.47 -6.07
C GLU A 106 2.91 0.99 -5.94
N LEU A 107 2.77 0.30 -7.06
CA LEU A 107 2.42 -1.10 -7.12
C LEU A 107 3.66 -1.98 -7.28
N LYS A 108 3.58 -3.18 -6.75
CA LYS A 108 4.59 -4.22 -6.99
C LYS A 108 3.93 -5.56 -7.22
N ALA A 109 4.56 -6.35 -8.07
CA ALA A 109 4.23 -7.77 -8.16
C ALA A 109 4.44 -8.44 -6.79
N PRO A 110 3.60 -9.42 -6.40
CA PRO A 110 3.68 -10.04 -5.08
C PRO A 110 5.06 -10.59 -4.71
N ASN A 111 5.78 -11.15 -5.68
CA ASN A 111 7.13 -11.69 -5.52
C ASN A 111 8.24 -10.62 -5.45
N LYS A 112 7.93 -9.38 -5.81
CA LYS A 112 8.87 -8.25 -5.80
C LYS A 112 8.72 -7.34 -4.58
N PHE A 113 7.61 -7.41 -3.89
CA PHE A 113 7.25 -6.48 -2.82
C PHE A 113 8.33 -6.32 -1.74
N GLU A 114 8.96 -7.41 -1.31
CA GLU A 114 10.03 -7.33 -0.29
C GLU A 114 11.37 -6.88 -0.89
N ALA A 115 11.68 -7.32 -2.11
CA ALA A 115 12.96 -7.03 -2.74
C ALA A 115 13.12 -5.56 -3.11
N ASP A 116 12.03 -4.93 -3.55
CA ASP A 116 12.06 -3.59 -4.15
C ASP A 116 11.68 -2.47 -3.14
N LYS A 117 11.63 -2.78 -1.83
CA LYS A 117 11.29 -1.78 -0.79
C LYS A 117 12.19 -0.55 -0.76
N LEU A 118 13.46 -0.70 -1.13
CA LEU A 118 14.40 0.42 -1.19
C LEU A 118 14.05 1.45 -2.29
N GLU A 119 13.20 1.06 -3.25
CA GLU A 119 12.74 1.96 -4.31
C GLU A 119 11.70 2.99 -3.83
N ILE A 120 11.14 2.80 -2.62
CA ILE A 120 10.13 3.70 -2.04
C ILE A 120 10.61 5.17 -2.03
N ASP A 121 11.89 5.41 -1.75
CA ASP A 121 12.47 6.76 -1.77
C ASP A 121 12.28 7.43 -3.14
N GLY A 122 12.82 6.82 -4.17
CA GLY A 122 12.77 7.39 -5.53
C GLY A 122 11.39 7.38 -6.18
N GLN A 123 10.55 6.39 -5.85
CA GLN A 123 9.25 6.20 -6.50
C GLN A 123 8.09 6.89 -5.77
N LEU A 124 8.13 7.04 -4.46
CA LEU A 124 7.04 7.65 -3.71
C LEU A 124 7.41 9.02 -3.15
N PHE A 125 8.48 9.12 -2.37
CA PHE A 125 8.86 10.40 -1.76
C PHE A 125 9.22 11.45 -2.81
N ALA A 126 10.07 11.11 -3.77
CA ALA A 126 10.47 12.05 -4.83
C ALA A 126 9.28 12.51 -5.70
N LEU A 127 8.32 11.63 -5.97
CA LEU A 127 7.11 11.98 -6.72
C LEU A 127 6.15 12.85 -5.91
N ALA A 128 5.99 12.58 -4.61
CA ALA A 128 5.16 13.39 -3.73
C ALA A 128 5.73 14.81 -3.54
N GLU A 129 7.04 14.93 -3.39
CA GLU A 129 7.72 16.24 -3.38
C GLU A 129 7.51 16.99 -4.70
N ALA A 130 7.59 16.29 -5.84
CA ALA A 130 7.33 16.88 -7.15
C ALA A 130 5.88 17.38 -7.29
N GLU A 131 4.89 16.62 -6.80
CA GLU A 131 3.49 17.05 -6.78
C GLU A 131 3.30 18.32 -5.96
N GLU A 132 3.81 18.34 -4.72
CA GLU A 132 3.69 19.53 -3.86
C GLU A 132 4.40 20.76 -4.44
N ARG A 133 5.57 20.55 -5.05
CA ARG A 133 6.36 21.63 -5.66
C ARG A 133 5.67 22.22 -6.89
N ASP A 134 5.22 21.36 -7.81
CA ASP A 134 4.81 21.77 -9.15
C ASP A 134 3.31 22.12 -9.22
N PHE A 135 2.49 21.43 -8.45
CA PHE A 135 1.02 21.62 -8.47
C PHE A 135 0.48 22.33 -7.22
N LYS A 136 1.31 22.56 -6.18
CA LYS A 136 0.92 23.22 -4.92
C LYS A 136 -0.20 22.47 -4.18
N THR A 137 -0.35 21.19 -4.42
CA THR A 137 -1.29 20.29 -3.77
C THR A 137 -0.59 19.53 -2.64
N LYS A 138 -1.34 19.09 -1.63
CA LYS A 138 -0.79 18.38 -0.48
C LYS A 138 -1.08 16.89 -0.59
N VAL A 139 -0.02 16.10 -0.75
CA VAL A 139 -0.13 14.63 -0.69
C VAL A 139 -0.34 14.20 0.77
N ARG A 140 -1.32 13.35 1.03
CA ARG A 140 -1.61 12.89 2.40
C ARG A 140 -0.86 11.63 2.78
N TYR A 141 -0.93 10.59 1.95
CA TYR A 141 -0.31 9.30 2.24
C TYR A 141 0.46 8.76 1.05
N LEU A 142 1.60 8.13 1.33
CA LEU A 142 2.33 7.32 0.38
C LEU A 142 2.03 5.85 0.65
N VAL A 143 1.74 5.08 -0.40
CA VAL A 143 1.33 3.69 -0.30
C VAL A 143 2.18 2.84 -1.21
N TYR A 144 2.90 1.90 -0.63
CA TYR A 144 3.60 0.84 -1.35
C TYR A 144 2.74 -0.41 -1.25
N TYR A 145 2.24 -0.92 -2.37
CA TYR A 145 1.12 -1.86 -2.39
C TYR A 145 1.39 -3.10 -3.25
N THR A 146 0.86 -4.21 -2.77
CA THR A 146 0.69 -5.45 -3.54
C THR A 146 -0.53 -6.22 -3.04
N THR A 147 -0.78 -7.39 -3.62
CA THR A 147 -1.75 -8.36 -3.12
C THR A 147 -1.06 -9.52 -2.43
N LYS A 148 -1.76 -10.14 -1.48
CA LYS A 148 -1.34 -11.38 -0.83
C LYS A 148 -2.47 -12.42 -0.96
N MET A 149 -2.10 -13.65 -1.26
CA MET A 149 -3.03 -14.77 -1.23
C MET A 149 -3.09 -15.38 0.17
N LEU A 150 -4.29 -15.58 0.69
CA LEU A 150 -4.52 -16.33 1.92
C LEU A 150 -4.70 -17.80 1.57
N GLU A 151 -3.79 -18.66 2.04
CA GLU A 151 -3.77 -20.08 1.71
C GLU A 151 -5.03 -20.84 2.15
N ASN A 152 -5.62 -20.41 3.28
CA ASN A 152 -6.76 -21.11 3.87
C ASN A 152 -8.09 -20.91 3.11
N ASN A 153 -8.26 -19.82 2.35
CA ASN A 153 -9.55 -19.43 1.76
C ASN A 153 -9.48 -19.27 0.23
N ASN A 154 -8.33 -19.42 -0.41
CA ASN A 154 -8.12 -19.00 -1.79
C ASN A 154 -8.59 -17.54 -2.02
N GLU A 155 -8.36 -16.68 -1.06
CA GLU A 155 -8.75 -15.27 -1.09
C GLU A 155 -7.53 -14.38 -1.35
N VAL A 156 -7.73 -13.35 -2.17
CA VAL A 156 -6.72 -12.32 -2.41
C VAL A 156 -7.05 -11.10 -1.58
N VAL A 157 -6.09 -10.67 -0.77
CA VAL A 157 -6.22 -9.53 0.15
C VAL A 157 -5.15 -8.49 -0.10
N ASP A 158 -5.36 -7.28 0.44
CA ASP A 158 -4.39 -6.20 0.41
C ASP A 158 -3.13 -6.55 1.21
N ARG A 159 -2.01 -6.06 0.70
CA ARG A 159 -0.75 -5.96 1.44
C ARG A 159 -0.13 -4.60 1.14
N ALA A 160 -0.06 -3.74 2.13
CA ALA A 160 0.43 -2.39 1.93
C ALA A 160 1.39 -1.93 3.05
N ILE A 161 2.27 -1.01 2.70
CA ILE A 161 2.96 -0.12 3.63
C ILE A 161 2.39 1.27 3.38
N ILE A 162 1.79 1.86 4.40
CA ILE A 162 1.17 3.18 4.32
C ILE A 162 1.95 4.16 5.17
N ILE A 163 2.44 5.23 4.56
CA ILE A 163 3.32 6.22 5.18
C ILE A 163 2.55 7.53 5.30
N ASP A 164 2.52 8.11 6.49
CA ASP A 164 1.98 9.45 6.71
C ASP A 164 2.96 10.51 6.18
N PHE A 165 2.68 11.04 4.98
CA PHE A 165 3.56 12.03 4.36
C PHE A 165 3.48 13.41 5.03
N TYR A 166 2.51 13.68 5.89
CA TYR A 166 2.53 14.88 6.72
C TYR A 166 3.53 14.76 7.86
N LYS A 167 3.72 13.55 8.38
CA LYS A 167 4.71 13.27 9.43
C LYS A 167 6.12 13.15 8.84
N TYR A 168 6.25 12.44 7.73
CA TYR A 168 7.55 12.15 7.11
C TYR A 168 7.63 12.80 5.73
N LYS A 169 8.24 13.99 5.67
CA LYS A 169 8.44 14.69 4.39
C LYS A 169 9.65 14.20 3.60
N LYS A 170 10.56 13.49 4.24
CA LYS A 170 11.74 12.88 3.62
C LYS A 170 11.81 11.41 3.96
N TYR A 171 12.33 10.62 3.03
CA TYR A 171 12.60 9.21 3.24
C TYR A 171 13.47 8.96 4.48
N THR A 172 14.52 9.77 4.66
CA THR A 172 15.44 9.68 5.80
C THR A 172 14.75 9.87 7.16
N ASP A 173 13.72 10.70 7.24
CA ASP A 173 12.96 10.89 8.48
C ASP A 173 12.14 9.64 8.81
N TRP A 174 11.56 9.01 7.79
CA TRP A 174 10.83 7.76 7.92
C TRP A 174 11.77 6.57 8.25
N GLU A 175 12.95 6.51 7.62
CA GLU A 175 14.00 5.54 7.92
C GLU A 175 14.48 5.64 9.36
N ASN A 176 14.81 6.85 9.82
CA ASN A 176 15.27 7.11 11.20
C ASN A 176 14.22 6.75 12.26
N ASP A 177 12.93 6.82 11.92
CA ASP A 177 11.83 6.40 12.81
C ASP A 177 11.49 4.90 12.68
N GLY A 178 12.31 4.12 11.96
CA GLY A 178 12.20 2.67 11.87
C GLY A 178 11.17 2.17 10.85
N PHE A 179 10.94 2.91 9.76
CA PHE A 179 10.05 2.50 8.67
C PHE A 179 8.60 2.23 9.09
N ILE A 180 8.06 3.09 9.97
CA ILE A 180 6.72 2.90 10.53
C ILE A 180 5.65 2.98 9.44
N SER A 181 4.89 1.89 9.29
CA SER A 181 3.62 1.88 8.55
C SER A 181 2.46 2.23 9.48
N ILE A 182 1.56 3.12 9.05
CA ILE A 182 0.35 3.46 9.82
C ILE A 182 -0.82 2.52 9.55
N GLY A 183 -0.67 1.62 8.58
CA GLY A 183 -1.67 0.60 8.24
C GLY A 183 -1.14 -0.38 7.21
N SER A 184 -1.86 -1.48 7.01
CA SER A 184 -1.58 -2.49 5.99
C SER A 184 -2.71 -2.62 4.97
N GLU A 185 -3.82 -1.91 5.19
CA GLU A 185 -5.01 -1.93 4.36
C GLU A 185 -5.49 -0.50 4.11
N LEU A 186 -6.01 -0.25 2.93
CA LEU A 186 -6.68 0.99 2.58
C LEU A 186 -8.05 1.06 3.26
N THR A 187 -8.49 2.27 3.58
CA THR A 187 -9.75 2.48 4.30
C THR A 187 -10.85 3.01 3.38
N PRO A 188 -12.12 2.69 3.65
CA PRO A 188 -13.23 3.25 2.91
C PRO A 188 -13.36 4.77 3.08
N GLY A 189 -13.82 5.42 2.02
CA GLY A 189 -14.38 6.77 2.06
C GLY A 189 -13.45 7.87 2.55
N TYR A 190 -12.18 7.88 2.16
CA TYR A 190 -11.17 8.88 2.57
C TYR A 190 -10.90 8.93 4.07
N GLY A 191 -11.27 7.88 4.80
CA GLY A 191 -10.97 7.74 6.22
C GLY A 191 -9.47 7.63 6.49
N GLU A 192 -9.08 7.91 7.73
CA GLU A 192 -7.72 7.65 8.19
C GLU A 192 -7.41 6.15 8.09
N PRO A 193 -6.24 5.74 7.56
CA PRO A 193 -5.83 4.35 7.54
C PRO A 193 -5.95 3.74 8.93
N LYS A 194 -6.58 2.59 9.01
CA LYS A 194 -6.72 1.92 10.30
C LYS A 194 -5.32 1.52 10.75
N LYS A 195 -4.90 2.09 11.88
CA LYS A 195 -3.77 1.53 12.61
C LYS A 195 -4.10 0.08 12.86
N GLN A 196 -3.27 -0.84 12.37
CA GLN A 196 -3.40 -2.21 12.82
C GLN A 196 -3.37 -2.18 14.34
N PRO A 197 -4.35 -2.78 15.02
CA PRO A 197 -4.20 -3.00 16.44
C PRO A 197 -2.91 -3.79 16.59
N LEU A 198 -1.96 -3.22 17.31
CA LEU A 198 -0.60 -3.74 17.46
C LEU A 198 -0.58 -5.22 17.87
N ILE A 199 -1.69 -5.79 18.25
CA ILE A 199 -1.80 -7.20 18.61
C ILE A 199 -3.26 -7.65 18.47
N LYS A 200 -3.63 -8.28 17.38
CA LYS A 200 -4.73 -9.24 17.39
C LYS A 200 -4.21 -10.59 17.91
N GLY A 201 -5.11 -11.45 18.39
CA GLY A 201 -4.87 -12.68 19.11
C GLY A 201 -3.71 -13.58 18.66
N ASP A 202 -3.29 -13.49 17.41
CA ASP A 202 -2.22 -14.32 16.84
C ASP A 202 -0.84 -13.93 17.36
N GLU A 203 -0.56 -12.64 17.50
CA GLU A 203 0.69 -12.16 18.12
C GLU A 203 0.74 -12.48 19.61
N LYS A 204 -0.41 -12.50 20.29
CA LYS A 204 -0.49 -13.05 21.65
C LYS A 204 -0.21 -14.54 21.68
N HIS A 205 -0.51 -15.25 20.63
CA HIS A 205 -0.23 -16.67 20.52
C HIS A 205 1.26 -16.90 20.31
N ASP A 206 1.89 -16.15 19.40
CA ASP A 206 3.32 -16.26 19.10
C ASP A 206 4.19 -15.87 20.30
N LEU A 207 3.78 -14.88 21.08
CA LEU A 207 4.43 -14.55 22.35
C LEU A 207 4.23 -15.60 23.45
N LYS A 208 3.24 -16.50 23.29
CA LYS A 208 3.00 -17.59 24.25
C LYS A 208 3.70 -18.88 23.87
N VAL A 209 3.99 -19.07 22.59
CA VAL A 209 4.52 -20.34 22.07
C VAL A 209 6.03 -20.22 21.91
N GLY A 210 6.76 -20.84 22.83
CA GLY A 210 8.20 -21.09 22.67
C GLY A 210 9.16 -20.05 23.21
N ILE A 211 8.69 -18.91 23.69
CA ILE A 211 9.57 -17.89 24.28
C ILE A 211 9.58 -18.05 25.81
N ASN A 212 10.75 -18.28 26.40
CA ASN A 212 10.88 -18.37 27.83
C ASN A 212 10.81 -16.97 28.49
N ARG A 213 10.71 -16.97 29.85
CA ARG A 213 10.53 -15.73 30.63
C ARG A 213 11.67 -14.72 30.42
N GLU A 214 12.89 -15.19 30.25
CA GLU A 214 14.07 -14.35 30.08
C GLU A 214 14.10 -13.72 28.68
N GLU A 215 13.71 -14.49 27.66
CA GLU A 215 13.57 -14.01 26.28
C GLU A 215 12.48 -12.94 26.16
N ILE A 216 11.32 -13.15 26.81
CA ILE A 216 10.26 -12.15 26.88
C ILE A 216 10.75 -10.85 27.53
N THR A 217 11.51 -10.98 28.60
CA THR A 217 12.06 -9.81 29.31
C THR A 217 13.13 -9.09 28.46
N GLY A 218 13.97 -9.84 27.76
CA GLY A 218 14.96 -9.32 26.83
C GLY A 218 14.31 -8.62 25.63
N LEU A 219 13.34 -9.26 25.03
CA LEU A 219 12.55 -8.71 23.92
C LEU A 219 11.81 -7.44 24.34
N GLY A 220 11.19 -7.44 25.53
CA GLY A 220 10.50 -6.27 26.07
C GLY A 220 11.42 -5.08 26.31
N ARG A 221 12.64 -5.29 26.78
CA ARG A 221 13.64 -4.23 26.91
C ARG A 221 14.09 -3.69 25.57
N ASN A 222 14.34 -4.55 24.61
CA ASN A 222 14.76 -4.14 23.28
C ASN A 222 13.64 -3.37 22.57
N LEU A 223 12.42 -3.85 22.64
CA LEU A 223 11.25 -3.17 22.05
C LEU A 223 10.95 -1.84 22.76
N HIS A 224 11.11 -1.77 24.08
CA HIS A 224 10.98 -0.50 24.82
C HIS A 224 12.02 0.53 24.37
N ASN A 225 13.25 0.09 24.16
CA ASN A 225 14.33 0.96 23.68
C ASN A 225 14.12 1.43 22.24
N VAL A 226 13.61 0.55 21.37
CA VAL A 226 13.38 0.83 19.95
C VAL A 226 12.11 1.64 19.74
N LEU A 227 11.03 1.32 20.46
CA LEU A 227 9.71 1.93 20.22
C LEU A 227 9.42 3.11 21.15
N GLY A 228 10.26 3.36 22.17
CA GLY A 228 9.99 4.38 23.19
C GLY A 228 8.63 4.23 23.87
N ALA A 229 7.96 3.09 23.62
CA ALA A 229 6.57 2.90 23.91
C ALA A 229 6.36 2.40 25.32
N SER A 230 6.06 3.34 26.20
CA SER A 230 5.56 3.07 27.54
C SER A 230 4.43 2.03 27.63
N HIS A 231 3.64 1.87 26.57
CA HIS A 231 2.53 0.92 26.50
C HIS A 231 3.00 -0.54 26.37
N PHE A 232 3.99 -0.82 25.55
CA PHE A 232 4.47 -2.17 25.32
C PHE A 232 5.26 -2.70 26.52
N GLY A 233 6.09 -1.85 27.10
CA GLY A 233 6.80 -2.18 28.33
C GLY A 233 5.87 -2.47 29.52
N LYS A 234 4.81 -1.70 29.68
CA LYS A 234 3.77 -1.96 30.69
C LYS A 234 3.05 -3.28 30.46
N TYR A 235 2.73 -3.61 29.21
CA TYR A 235 2.04 -4.85 28.87
C TYR A 235 2.90 -6.08 29.15
N ILE A 236 4.16 -6.06 28.77
CA ILE A 236 5.10 -7.16 29.03
C ILE A 236 5.38 -7.31 30.53
N LYS A 237 5.58 -6.20 31.23
CA LYS A 237 5.77 -6.23 32.70
C LYS A 237 4.60 -6.88 33.41
N LEU A 238 3.37 -6.52 33.07
CA LEU A 238 2.15 -7.11 33.66
C LEU A 238 1.99 -8.62 33.36
N LYS A 239 2.65 -9.14 32.34
CA LYS A 239 2.60 -10.57 31.99
C LYS A 239 3.73 -11.38 32.59
N VAL A 240 4.83 -10.74 32.93
CA VAL A 240 6.01 -11.37 33.56
C VAL A 240 5.88 -11.41 35.09
N ASP A 241 5.19 -10.45 35.68
CA ASP A 241 4.98 -10.35 37.13
C ASP A 241 3.81 -11.24 37.65
N ARG A 242 3.19 -12.07 36.76
CA ARG A 242 2.16 -13.07 37.05
C ARG A 242 2.63 -14.45 36.64
#